data_688d4574fbac13aff6facfbbe8dff8ee
#
_entry.id   688d4574fbac13aff6facfbbe8dff8ee
#
_cell.length_a   1.000
_cell.length_b   1.000
_cell.length_c   1.000
_cell.angle_alpha   90.00
_cell.angle_beta   90.00
_cell.angle_gamma   90.00
#
_symmetry.space_group_name_H-M   'P 1'
#
loop_
_entity.id
_entity.type
_entity.pdbx_description
1 polymer ?
#
loop_
_entity_poly.entity_id
_entity_poly.type
_entity_poly.pdbx_seq_one_letter_code
_entity_poly.pdbx_strand_id
1 'polypeptide(L)'
;MLLQVGSEEEGWSTLRTFVSRNGGSDETVAFLFGDMGTSTPYSTYYRTQDESISTMKWILHDIKLLGDKPSFISHIGDISYARGYSWIWDHFFTLIEPAASSVAYHVCIGNHEYDWPLQPWKPDWAQGIYGKDGGGECGVPYSLKFKMPGNSSESTETKSPETRNLYYSFNEGVVHFVYISTETNFEEGSKQHEFIKRDLESVNRSVTPFVVVQGHRPMYTTSNEIRDAPMRKKMMQHLEPLFAENNVTLALWGHVHRYERFCPLRNFECGESWKGHPINIVIGMAGQDWQPIWEPRADHLDTPIYPQPVRSMYRGGEFGYTRLVANMDKLVFSYVGNHDGEVHDSVEIHASGKVVSGADLKPVYAVKATRSWYFSGVVFLCIGVVFGFVIGFISRKNRDWTPVKSDDV
;
A
#
# COMPACT_ATOMS: atom_id res chain seq x y z
N MET A 1 22.03 -8.33 -9.43
CA MET A 1 21.80 -8.63 -10.87
C MET A 1 21.76 -7.34 -11.65
N LEU A 2 22.07 -7.40 -12.96
CA LEU A 2 22.04 -6.25 -13.86
C LEU A 2 20.88 -6.43 -14.85
N LEU A 3 20.14 -5.36 -15.11
CA LEU A 3 19.01 -5.34 -16.05
C LEU A 3 19.15 -4.15 -17.00
N GLN A 4 18.93 -4.41 -18.27
CA GLN A 4 18.82 -3.40 -19.31
C GLN A 4 17.71 -3.83 -20.27
N VAL A 5 16.90 -2.90 -20.71
CA VAL A 5 15.76 -3.13 -21.60
C VAL A 5 15.94 -2.28 -22.85
N GLY A 6 15.68 -2.85 -24.00
CA GLY A 6 15.80 -2.15 -25.29
C GLY A 6 16.08 -3.10 -26.44
N SER A 7 16.47 -2.53 -27.57
CA SER A 7 16.90 -3.25 -28.76
C SER A 7 18.01 -2.48 -29.48
N GLU A 8 18.66 -3.12 -30.43
CA GLU A 8 19.67 -2.47 -31.28
C GLU A 8 19.06 -1.33 -32.13
N GLU A 9 17.79 -1.42 -32.46
CA GLU A 9 17.09 -0.41 -33.28
C GLU A 9 16.62 0.78 -32.45
N GLU A 10 16.05 0.53 -31.27
CA GLU A 10 15.41 1.54 -30.41
C GLU A 10 16.36 2.10 -29.34
N GLY A 11 17.54 1.51 -29.23
CA GLY A 11 18.49 1.80 -28.16
C GLY A 11 18.19 1.06 -26.86
N TRP A 12 19.11 1.21 -25.92
CA TRP A 12 19.06 0.51 -24.63
C TRP A 12 18.80 1.48 -23.49
N SER A 13 17.99 1.07 -22.52
CA SER A 13 17.80 1.80 -21.26
C SER A 13 19.12 1.96 -20.51
N THR A 14 19.14 2.83 -19.52
CA THR A 14 20.22 2.87 -18.52
C THR A 14 20.31 1.52 -17.81
N LEU A 15 21.56 1.10 -17.50
CA LEU A 15 21.81 -0.12 -16.73
C LEU A 15 21.25 0.06 -15.32
N ARG A 16 20.39 -0.88 -14.90
CA ARG A 16 19.81 -0.93 -13.56
C ARG A 16 20.40 -2.12 -12.79
N THR A 17 20.50 -1.97 -11.50
CA THR A 17 20.89 -3.04 -10.59
C THR A 17 19.73 -3.36 -9.66
N PHE A 18 19.51 -4.64 -9.42
CA PHE A 18 18.59 -5.07 -8.38
C PHE A 18 19.21 -6.19 -7.55
N VAL A 19 18.77 -6.25 -6.30
CA VAL A 19 19.18 -7.31 -5.38
C VAL A 19 18.28 -8.51 -5.63
N SER A 20 18.85 -9.61 -6.12
CA SER A 20 18.11 -10.85 -6.21
C SER A 20 18.09 -11.53 -4.85
N ARG A 21 16.98 -12.16 -4.54
CA ARG A 21 16.88 -12.99 -3.37
C ARG A 21 17.89 -14.13 -3.39
N ASN A 22 18.63 -14.31 -2.30
CA ASN A 22 19.36 -15.54 -2.05
C ASN A 22 18.40 -16.56 -1.44
N GLY A 23 18.19 -17.70 -2.09
CA GLY A 23 17.38 -18.78 -1.53
C GLY A 23 17.94 -19.20 -0.17
N GLY A 24 17.16 -19.01 0.90
CA GLY A 24 17.55 -19.30 2.27
C GLY A 24 17.72 -18.09 3.18
N SER A 25 17.21 -16.91 2.82
CA SER A 25 17.14 -15.79 3.74
C SER A 25 16.22 -16.11 4.91
N ASP A 26 16.73 -15.99 6.14
CA ASP A 26 15.96 -16.12 7.38
C ASP A 26 15.20 -14.81 7.73
N GLU A 27 15.20 -13.84 6.86
CA GLU A 27 14.56 -12.53 7.04
C GLU A 27 13.68 -12.18 5.85
N THR A 28 12.55 -11.51 6.10
CA THR A 28 11.65 -10.96 5.08
C THR A 28 11.50 -9.48 5.32
N VAL A 29 11.63 -8.66 4.27
CA VAL A 29 11.34 -7.22 4.30
C VAL A 29 10.40 -6.87 3.14
N ALA A 30 9.30 -6.21 3.46
CA ALA A 30 8.33 -5.77 2.45
C ALA A 30 7.74 -4.39 2.79
N PHE A 31 7.37 -3.65 1.74
CA PHE A 31 6.62 -2.39 1.81
C PHE A 31 5.23 -2.63 1.23
N LEU A 32 4.19 -2.44 2.05
CA LEU A 32 2.84 -2.83 1.67
C LEU A 32 1.89 -1.63 1.79
N PHE A 33 1.05 -1.44 0.79
CA PHE A 33 0.06 -0.37 0.76
C PHE A 33 -0.97 -0.62 -0.34
N GLY A 34 -2.08 0.10 -0.29
CA GLY A 34 -3.09 0.14 -1.33
C GLY A 34 -3.46 1.57 -1.69
N ASP A 35 -4.24 1.74 -2.77
CA ASP A 35 -4.94 2.97 -3.08
C ASP A 35 -4.00 4.18 -3.26
N MET A 36 -2.92 3.99 -4.02
CA MET A 36 -1.91 5.03 -4.15
C MET A 36 -2.26 6.07 -5.23
N GLY A 37 -2.65 5.61 -6.41
CA GLY A 37 -2.83 6.49 -7.55
C GLY A 37 -1.53 7.12 -8.04
N THR A 38 -1.66 8.24 -8.73
CA THR A 38 -0.51 8.98 -9.26
C THR A 38 -0.73 10.49 -9.19
N SER A 39 0.33 11.25 -9.07
CA SER A 39 0.32 12.69 -9.23
C SER A 39 0.89 13.08 -10.59
N THR A 40 0.29 14.08 -11.20
CA THR A 40 0.81 14.69 -12.41
C THR A 40 1.29 16.11 -12.10
N PRO A 41 2.40 16.57 -12.71
CA PRO A 41 2.92 17.93 -12.48
C PRO A 41 2.03 19.02 -13.07
N TYR A 42 0.97 18.64 -13.76
CA TYR A 42 0.06 19.57 -14.41
C TYR A 42 -1.32 19.47 -13.78
N SER A 43 -1.88 20.60 -13.35
CA SER A 43 -3.29 20.69 -12.98
C SER A 43 -4.14 20.36 -14.22
N THR A 44 -4.63 19.15 -14.26
CA THR A 44 -5.54 18.68 -15.30
C THR A 44 -6.95 18.62 -14.78
N TYR A 45 -7.92 18.32 -15.64
CA TYR A 45 -9.33 18.10 -15.25
C TYR A 45 -9.54 16.93 -14.29
N TYR A 46 -8.48 16.19 -13.96
CA TYR A 46 -8.52 15.02 -13.10
C TYR A 46 -7.82 15.29 -11.79
N ARG A 47 -8.39 14.73 -10.76
CA ARG A 47 -7.85 14.71 -9.43
C ARG A 47 -6.51 13.99 -9.44
N THR A 48 -5.49 14.65 -8.93
CA THR A 48 -4.15 14.08 -8.76
C THR A 48 -3.98 13.70 -7.29
N GLN A 49 -3.24 12.61 -7.05
CA GLN A 49 -2.95 12.11 -5.72
C GLN A 49 -1.54 12.58 -5.31
N ASP A 50 -1.42 13.82 -4.88
CA ASP A 50 -0.12 14.44 -4.56
C ASP A 50 0.65 13.66 -3.46
N GLU A 51 -0.06 13.04 -2.55
CA GLU A 51 0.53 12.23 -1.49
C GLU A 51 1.22 10.95 -2.00
N SER A 52 0.89 10.47 -3.19
CA SER A 52 1.59 9.35 -3.81
C SER A 52 3.08 9.61 -4.01
N ILE A 53 3.46 10.86 -4.25
CA ILE A 53 4.86 11.29 -4.37
C ILE A 53 5.57 11.14 -3.03
N SER A 54 4.94 11.59 -1.95
CA SER A 54 5.49 11.50 -0.59
C SER A 54 5.65 10.05 -0.16
N THR A 55 4.65 9.21 -0.44
CA THR A 55 4.69 7.76 -0.17
C THR A 55 5.86 7.10 -0.89
N MET A 56 5.99 7.31 -2.21
CA MET A 56 7.09 6.74 -2.98
C MET A 56 8.46 7.27 -2.55
N LYS A 57 8.55 8.54 -2.16
CA LYS A 57 9.78 9.12 -1.64
C LYS A 57 10.27 8.41 -0.37
N TRP A 58 9.37 8.15 0.57
CA TRP A 58 9.72 7.46 1.81
C TRP A 58 10.05 5.98 1.59
N ILE A 59 9.32 5.29 0.72
CA ILE A 59 9.64 3.90 0.33
C ILE A 59 11.03 3.84 -0.32
N LEU A 60 11.35 4.75 -1.23
CA LEU A 60 12.69 4.84 -1.85
C LEU A 60 13.78 5.14 -0.84
N HIS A 61 13.49 5.96 0.16
CA HIS A 61 14.40 6.23 1.26
C HIS A 61 14.71 4.94 2.03
N ASP A 62 13.69 4.18 2.37
CA ASP A 62 13.83 2.92 3.08
C ASP A 62 14.60 1.87 2.26
N ILE A 63 14.29 1.71 0.98
CA ILE A 63 15.02 0.81 0.07
C ILE A 63 16.52 1.16 0.06
N LYS A 64 16.86 2.45 0.02
CA LYS A 64 18.25 2.90 0.09
C LYS A 64 18.92 2.56 1.42
N LEU A 65 18.19 2.65 2.52
CA LEU A 65 18.71 2.30 3.85
C LEU A 65 18.94 0.79 4.02
N LEU A 66 18.17 -0.03 3.34
CA LEU A 66 18.35 -1.48 3.34
C LEU A 66 19.63 -1.90 2.61
N GLY A 67 20.13 -1.08 1.68
CA GLY A 67 21.29 -1.41 0.87
C GLY A 67 21.10 -2.69 0.06
N ASP A 68 21.92 -3.70 0.33
CA ASP A 68 21.87 -5.00 -0.39
C ASP A 68 20.89 -6.01 0.24
N LYS A 69 20.09 -5.63 1.23
CA LYS A 69 19.07 -6.52 1.78
C LYS A 69 17.91 -6.69 0.80
N PRO A 70 17.51 -7.93 0.49
CA PRO A 70 16.36 -8.21 -0.36
C PRO A 70 15.09 -7.61 0.26
N SER A 71 14.28 -6.97 -0.58
CA SER A 71 12.95 -6.46 -0.21
C SER A 71 12.05 -6.44 -1.43
N PHE A 72 10.75 -6.23 -1.21
CA PHE A 72 9.79 -6.07 -2.30
C PHE A 72 8.68 -5.10 -1.91
N ILE A 73 7.93 -4.64 -2.91
CA ILE A 73 6.74 -3.81 -2.75
C ILE A 73 5.51 -4.66 -3.04
N SER A 74 4.47 -4.47 -2.21
CA SER A 74 3.13 -5.02 -2.40
C SER A 74 2.11 -3.90 -2.45
N HIS A 75 1.50 -3.68 -3.62
CA HIS A 75 0.47 -2.68 -3.86
C HIS A 75 -0.88 -3.39 -4.05
N ILE A 76 -1.76 -3.33 -3.05
CA ILE A 76 -2.95 -4.17 -2.95
C ILE A 76 -4.20 -3.51 -3.56
N GLY A 77 -4.15 -3.26 -4.87
CA GLY A 77 -5.28 -2.77 -5.65
C GLY A 77 -5.46 -1.25 -5.65
N ASP A 78 -6.34 -0.82 -6.53
CA ASP A 78 -6.58 0.59 -6.84
C ASP A 78 -5.26 1.32 -7.12
N ILE A 79 -4.66 0.89 -8.24
CA ILE A 79 -3.23 1.12 -8.50
C ILE A 79 -3.01 2.54 -9.01
N SER A 80 -3.56 2.86 -10.18
CA SER A 80 -3.27 4.11 -10.88
C SER A 80 -4.42 5.11 -10.87
N TYR A 81 -5.64 4.64 -10.63
CA TYR A 81 -6.88 5.41 -10.85
C TYR A 81 -7.00 5.99 -12.26
N ALA A 82 -6.53 5.26 -13.24
CA ALA A 82 -6.51 5.70 -14.63
C ALA A 82 -7.90 5.85 -15.25
N ARG A 83 -8.89 5.06 -14.78
CA ARG A 83 -10.30 5.18 -15.19
C ARG A 83 -10.49 5.24 -16.70
N GLY A 84 -9.72 4.43 -17.46
CA GLY A 84 -9.73 4.36 -18.90
C GLY A 84 -8.80 5.34 -19.63
N TYR A 85 -8.08 6.19 -18.91
CA TYR A 85 -7.12 7.12 -19.49
C TYR A 85 -5.71 6.53 -19.47
N SER A 86 -5.26 5.99 -20.59
CA SER A 86 -3.98 5.27 -20.69
C SER A 86 -2.77 6.08 -20.23
N TRP A 87 -2.77 7.39 -20.50
CA TRP A 87 -1.67 8.29 -20.12
C TRP A 87 -1.47 8.40 -18.60
N ILE A 88 -2.51 8.13 -17.79
CA ILE A 88 -2.38 8.11 -16.31
C ILE A 88 -1.55 6.89 -15.90
N TRP A 89 -1.69 5.75 -16.59
CA TRP A 89 -0.82 4.61 -16.38
C TRP A 89 0.65 4.94 -16.65
N ASP A 90 0.94 5.74 -17.69
CA ASP A 90 2.31 6.13 -18.02
C ASP A 90 2.91 7.01 -16.91
N HIS A 91 2.12 7.94 -16.36
CA HIS A 91 2.53 8.72 -15.19
C HIS A 91 2.73 7.86 -13.95
N PHE A 92 1.84 6.89 -13.71
CA PHE A 92 2.01 5.95 -12.61
C PHE A 92 3.32 5.17 -12.74
N PHE A 93 3.62 4.62 -13.91
CA PHE A 93 4.88 3.91 -14.13
C PHE A 93 6.09 4.81 -13.97
N THR A 94 6.02 6.06 -14.40
CA THR A 94 7.09 7.04 -14.17
C THR A 94 7.31 7.28 -12.67
N LEU A 95 6.23 7.37 -11.89
CA LEU A 95 6.32 7.57 -10.45
C LEU A 95 6.99 6.37 -9.74
N ILE A 96 6.62 5.15 -10.10
CA ILE A 96 7.12 3.94 -9.42
C ILE A 96 8.46 3.42 -9.99
N GLU A 97 8.87 3.83 -11.19
CA GLU A 97 10.07 3.33 -11.88
C GLU A 97 11.31 3.29 -10.98
N PRO A 98 11.64 4.33 -10.19
CA PRO A 98 12.84 4.30 -9.35
C PRO A 98 12.86 3.15 -8.34
N ALA A 99 11.69 2.76 -7.84
CA ALA A 99 11.54 1.64 -6.91
C ALA A 99 11.39 0.31 -7.63
N ALA A 100 10.47 0.23 -8.60
CA ALA A 100 10.16 -1.00 -9.33
C ALA A 100 11.32 -1.51 -10.20
N SER A 101 12.27 -0.64 -10.54
CA SER A 101 13.54 -1.06 -11.21
C SER A 101 14.59 -1.59 -10.24
N SER A 102 14.37 -1.49 -8.93
CA SER A 102 15.33 -1.87 -7.88
C SER A 102 14.88 -3.08 -7.06
N VAL A 103 13.58 -3.22 -6.85
CA VAL A 103 12.95 -4.30 -6.07
C VAL A 103 11.74 -4.86 -6.82
N ALA A 104 11.35 -6.10 -6.51
CA ALA A 104 10.13 -6.68 -7.08
C ALA A 104 8.89 -5.87 -6.67
N TYR A 105 7.94 -5.71 -7.59
CA TYR A 105 6.71 -4.97 -7.38
C TYR A 105 5.52 -5.89 -7.63
N HIS A 106 4.85 -6.30 -6.56
CA HIS A 106 3.69 -7.18 -6.60
C HIS A 106 2.40 -6.40 -6.48
N VAL A 107 1.34 -6.85 -7.16
CA VAL A 107 0.04 -6.18 -7.17
C VAL A 107 -1.11 -7.17 -6.99
N CYS A 108 -2.23 -6.72 -6.43
CA CYS A 108 -3.52 -7.36 -6.65
C CYS A 108 -4.48 -6.37 -7.33
N ILE A 109 -5.59 -6.88 -7.82
CA ILE A 109 -6.59 -6.07 -8.51
C ILE A 109 -7.51 -5.37 -7.51
N GLY A 110 -7.89 -4.11 -7.79
CA GLY A 110 -8.91 -3.36 -7.07
C GLY A 110 -10.10 -3.02 -7.94
N ASN A 111 -11.08 -2.32 -7.38
CA ASN A 111 -12.29 -1.93 -8.12
C ASN A 111 -11.98 -0.88 -9.20
N HIS A 112 -10.98 -0.04 -9.01
CA HIS A 112 -10.59 0.94 -10.03
C HIS A 112 -9.92 0.30 -11.25
N GLU A 113 -9.45 -0.92 -11.17
CA GLU A 113 -8.99 -1.70 -12.31
C GLU A 113 -10.14 -2.50 -12.96
N TYR A 114 -11.18 -2.87 -12.18
CA TYR A 114 -12.12 -3.92 -12.57
C TYR A 114 -13.57 -3.47 -12.76
N ASP A 115 -14.07 -2.57 -11.91
CA ASP A 115 -15.51 -2.27 -11.85
C ASP A 115 -16.04 -1.55 -13.08
N TRP A 116 -16.97 -2.24 -13.78
CA TRP A 116 -17.73 -1.69 -14.88
C TRP A 116 -19.08 -2.41 -15.00
N PRO A 117 -20.16 -1.74 -15.45
CA PRO A 117 -21.46 -2.37 -15.64
C PRO A 117 -21.41 -3.54 -16.63
N LEU A 118 -22.20 -4.57 -16.35
CA LEU A 118 -22.37 -5.74 -17.20
C LEU A 118 -21.09 -6.57 -17.44
N GLN A 119 -20.15 -6.49 -16.52
CA GLN A 119 -18.93 -7.29 -16.59
C GLN A 119 -19.26 -8.77 -16.38
N PRO A 120 -18.92 -9.69 -17.32
CA PRO A 120 -19.48 -11.05 -17.35
C PRO A 120 -18.99 -11.96 -16.23
N TRP A 121 -17.82 -11.65 -15.64
CA TRP A 121 -17.23 -12.45 -14.55
C TRP A 121 -17.54 -11.93 -13.15
N LYS A 122 -18.39 -10.90 -13.03
CA LYS A 122 -18.89 -10.46 -11.73
C LYS A 122 -19.77 -11.57 -11.13
N PRO A 123 -19.57 -11.92 -9.85
CA PRO A 123 -20.50 -12.80 -9.17
C PRO A 123 -21.93 -12.23 -9.18
N ASP A 124 -22.94 -13.09 -9.29
CA ASP A 124 -24.33 -12.64 -9.34
C ASP A 124 -24.74 -11.80 -8.13
N TRP A 125 -24.24 -12.15 -6.95
CA TRP A 125 -24.51 -11.42 -5.72
C TRP A 125 -23.88 -10.00 -5.71
N ALA A 126 -22.90 -9.72 -6.57
CA ALA A 126 -22.20 -8.46 -6.66
C ALA A 126 -22.79 -7.47 -7.68
N GLN A 127 -23.78 -7.87 -8.46
CA GLN A 127 -24.30 -7.10 -9.59
C GLN A 127 -24.80 -5.69 -9.21
N GLY A 128 -25.30 -5.48 -8.01
CA GLY A 128 -25.76 -4.19 -7.52
C GLY A 128 -24.74 -3.41 -6.67
N ILE A 129 -23.61 -4.03 -6.33
CA ILE A 129 -22.61 -3.46 -5.41
C ILE A 129 -21.58 -2.63 -6.17
N TYR A 130 -21.12 -3.16 -7.31
CA TYR A 130 -20.07 -2.53 -8.09
C TYR A 130 -20.61 -1.39 -8.95
N GLY A 131 -19.80 -0.32 -9.03
CA GLY A 131 -20.09 0.88 -9.78
C GLY A 131 -19.40 0.93 -11.15
N LYS A 132 -18.97 2.13 -11.50
CA LYS A 132 -18.22 2.44 -12.73
C LYS A 132 -16.79 2.90 -12.40
N ASP A 133 -16.27 2.43 -11.30
CA ASP A 133 -15.02 2.95 -10.72
C ASP A 133 -13.82 2.71 -11.65
N GLY A 134 -13.82 1.58 -12.38
CA GLY A 134 -12.80 1.22 -13.35
C GLY A 134 -12.80 2.00 -14.66
N GLY A 135 -13.77 2.91 -14.89
CA GLY A 135 -13.80 3.75 -16.09
C GLY A 135 -13.83 2.98 -17.42
N GLY A 136 -14.22 1.70 -17.41
CA GLY A 136 -14.26 0.83 -18.59
C GLY A 136 -12.98 0.03 -18.85
N GLU A 137 -12.02 0.04 -17.95
CA GLU A 137 -10.77 -0.75 -18.08
C GLU A 137 -11.00 -2.26 -18.02
N CYS A 138 -11.99 -2.70 -17.26
CA CYS A 138 -12.41 -4.10 -17.17
C CYS A 138 -11.26 -5.08 -16.87
N GLY A 139 -10.26 -4.68 -16.12
CA GLY A 139 -9.08 -5.49 -15.78
C GLY A 139 -8.06 -5.66 -16.92
N VAL A 140 -8.30 -5.09 -18.11
CA VAL A 140 -7.43 -5.28 -19.28
C VAL A 140 -6.05 -4.62 -19.09
N PRO A 141 -5.93 -3.34 -18.72
CA PRO A 141 -4.61 -2.74 -18.46
C PRO A 141 -3.87 -3.47 -17.34
N TYR A 142 -4.55 -3.84 -16.26
CA TYR A 142 -3.98 -4.61 -15.16
C TYR A 142 -3.37 -5.93 -15.66
N SER A 143 -4.12 -6.70 -16.46
CA SER A 143 -3.69 -8.01 -16.97
C SER A 143 -2.51 -7.93 -17.95
N LEU A 144 -2.41 -6.83 -18.69
CA LEU A 144 -1.37 -6.64 -19.71
C LEU A 144 -0.09 -6.02 -19.14
N LYS A 145 -0.25 -5.10 -18.19
CA LYS A 145 0.88 -4.32 -17.63
C LYS A 145 1.63 -5.05 -16.53
N PHE A 146 0.98 -5.96 -15.82
CA PHE A 146 1.60 -6.72 -14.72
C PHE A 146 1.69 -8.21 -15.05
N LYS A 147 2.75 -8.83 -14.52
CA LYS A 147 2.95 -10.28 -14.59
C LYS A 147 3.37 -10.78 -13.22
N MET A 148 2.38 -11.35 -12.52
CA MET A 148 2.58 -11.88 -11.18
C MET A 148 2.93 -13.36 -11.21
N PRO A 149 3.47 -13.93 -10.13
CA PRO A 149 3.66 -15.36 -10.01
C PRO A 149 2.35 -16.12 -10.24
N GLY A 150 2.43 -17.22 -10.97
CA GLY A 150 1.22 -17.97 -11.33
C GLY A 150 0.52 -17.42 -12.57
N ASN A 151 -0.56 -18.06 -12.95
CA ASN A 151 -1.35 -17.70 -14.14
C ASN A 151 -2.84 -17.85 -13.86
N SER A 152 -3.29 -17.31 -12.70
CA SER A 152 -4.70 -17.28 -12.36
C SER A 152 -5.45 -16.34 -13.30
N SER A 153 -6.54 -16.80 -13.86
CA SER A 153 -7.39 -16.01 -14.74
C SER A 153 -8.85 -16.38 -14.57
N GLU A 154 -9.72 -15.41 -14.76
CA GLU A 154 -11.13 -15.64 -15.05
C GLU A 154 -11.29 -15.56 -16.57
N SER A 155 -11.53 -16.71 -17.17
CA SER A 155 -11.88 -16.81 -18.59
C SER A 155 -13.37 -16.75 -18.75
N THR A 156 -13.82 -15.89 -19.63
CA THR A 156 -15.17 -15.98 -20.16
C THR A 156 -15.11 -16.78 -21.45
N GLU A 157 -15.93 -17.75 -21.59
CA GLU A 157 -16.17 -18.45 -22.86
C GLU A 157 -16.68 -17.50 -23.97
N THR A 158 -16.89 -16.26 -23.60
CA THR A 158 -17.41 -15.20 -24.44
C THR A 158 -16.34 -14.18 -24.79
N LYS A 159 -16.65 -13.28 -25.62
CA LYS A 159 -15.88 -12.27 -26.34
C LYS A 159 -15.00 -11.30 -25.52
N SER A 160 -14.91 -11.47 -24.20
CA SER A 160 -14.11 -10.57 -23.35
C SER A 160 -12.70 -11.11 -23.13
N PRO A 161 -11.67 -10.26 -23.04
CA PRO A 161 -10.34 -10.68 -22.67
C PRO A 161 -10.31 -11.34 -21.28
N GLU A 162 -9.46 -12.34 -21.13
CA GLU A 162 -9.18 -12.90 -19.80
C GLU A 162 -8.58 -11.86 -18.88
N THR A 163 -9.11 -11.75 -17.66
CA THR A 163 -8.48 -11.01 -16.59
C THR A 163 -7.54 -11.92 -15.81
N ARG A 164 -6.26 -11.58 -15.77
CA ARG A 164 -5.17 -12.40 -15.20
C ARG A 164 -4.59 -11.76 -13.95
N ASN A 165 -3.74 -12.51 -13.28
CA ASN A 165 -3.05 -12.11 -12.04
C ASN A 165 -4.02 -11.86 -10.87
N LEU A 166 -5.14 -12.58 -10.81
CA LEU A 166 -6.20 -12.32 -9.85
C LEU A 166 -5.89 -12.89 -8.46
N TYR A 167 -5.28 -14.09 -8.43
CA TYR A 167 -4.87 -14.73 -7.19
C TYR A 167 -3.61 -15.57 -7.41
N TYR A 168 -2.68 -15.50 -6.47
CA TYR A 168 -1.40 -16.20 -6.52
C TYR A 168 -0.75 -16.20 -5.14
N SER A 169 0.29 -17.00 -4.96
CA SER A 169 1.07 -17.03 -3.73
C SER A 169 2.55 -17.25 -3.99
N PHE A 170 3.36 -16.88 -3.04
CA PHE A 170 4.79 -17.17 -3.01
C PHE A 170 5.36 -17.08 -1.60
N ASN A 171 6.51 -17.69 -1.39
CA ASN A 171 7.29 -17.55 -0.18
C ASN A 171 8.37 -16.49 -0.36
N GLU A 172 8.47 -15.56 0.58
CA GLU A 172 9.59 -14.63 0.67
C GLU A 172 10.19 -14.69 2.08
N GLY A 173 11.44 -15.23 2.16
CA GLY A 173 12.06 -15.50 3.45
C GLY A 173 11.22 -16.42 4.31
N VAL A 174 10.81 -15.92 5.44
CA VAL A 174 10.04 -16.62 6.48
C VAL A 174 8.54 -16.38 6.42
N VAL A 175 8.06 -15.74 5.37
CA VAL A 175 6.64 -15.38 5.20
C VAL A 175 6.08 -16.01 3.92
N HIS A 176 4.91 -16.61 4.05
CA HIS A 176 4.09 -17.03 2.92
C HIS A 176 3.06 -15.94 2.61
N PHE A 177 3.13 -15.38 1.40
CA PHE A 177 2.22 -14.34 0.92
C PHE A 177 1.19 -14.93 -0.03
N VAL A 178 -0.09 -14.62 0.24
CA VAL A 178 -1.23 -15.02 -0.60
C VAL A 178 -1.95 -13.77 -1.06
N TYR A 179 -2.10 -13.60 -2.36
CA TYR A 179 -2.86 -12.54 -2.98
C TYR A 179 -4.18 -13.07 -3.48
N ILE A 180 -5.26 -12.38 -3.15
CA ILE A 180 -6.61 -12.76 -3.55
C ILE A 180 -7.30 -11.58 -4.25
N SER A 181 -8.24 -11.90 -5.14
CA SER A 181 -9.12 -10.91 -5.76
C SER A 181 -10.43 -10.81 -4.97
N THR A 182 -10.71 -9.65 -4.44
CA THR A 182 -12.02 -9.34 -3.87
C THR A 182 -13.04 -8.93 -4.93
N GLU A 183 -12.58 -8.75 -6.17
CA GLU A 183 -13.40 -8.29 -7.30
C GLU A 183 -13.99 -9.44 -8.12
N THR A 184 -13.50 -10.66 -7.92
CA THR A 184 -13.99 -11.87 -8.59
C THR A 184 -14.55 -12.87 -7.58
N ASN A 185 -15.17 -13.94 -8.07
CA ASN A 185 -15.83 -14.90 -7.20
C ASN A 185 -14.84 -15.62 -6.28
N PHE A 186 -15.09 -15.54 -4.99
CA PHE A 186 -14.34 -16.22 -3.92
C PHE A 186 -15.23 -17.13 -3.05
N GLU A 187 -16.50 -17.34 -3.43
CA GLU A 187 -17.41 -18.25 -2.72
C GLU A 187 -16.93 -19.70 -2.83
N GLU A 188 -17.34 -20.52 -1.89
CA GLU A 188 -17.07 -21.96 -1.90
C GLU A 188 -17.47 -22.58 -3.24
N GLY A 189 -16.59 -23.39 -3.81
CA GLY A 189 -16.75 -24.01 -5.13
C GLY A 189 -16.23 -23.15 -6.30
N SER A 190 -15.81 -21.89 -6.07
CA SER A 190 -15.11 -21.11 -7.07
C SER A 190 -13.66 -21.56 -7.24
N LYS A 191 -13.06 -21.33 -8.41
CA LYS A 191 -11.65 -21.63 -8.66
C LYS A 191 -10.72 -20.92 -7.67
N GLN A 192 -11.04 -19.69 -7.32
CA GLN A 192 -10.27 -18.91 -6.37
C GLN A 192 -10.34 -19.48 -4.96
N HIS A 193 -11.55 -19.84 -4.50
CA HIS A 193 -11.73 -20.44 -3.18
C HIS A 193 -10.95 -21.76 -3.06
N GLU A 194 -11.02 -22.62 -4.07
CA GLU A 194 -10.27 -23.88 -4.12
C GLU A 194 -8.75 -23.67 -4.16
N PHE A 195 -8.29 -22.59 -4.82
CA PHE A 195 -6.89 -22.20 -4.79
C PHE A 195 -6.48 -21.79 -3.37
N ILE A 196 -7.20 -20.85 -2.74
CA ILE A 196 -6.89 -20.34 -1.40
C ILE A 196 -6.85 -21.50 -0.39
N LYS A 197 -7.83 -22.40 -0.43
CA LYS A 197 -7.89 -23.55 0.45
C LYS A 197 -6.65 -24.43 0.32
N ARG A 198 -6.36 -24.91 -0.88
CA ARG A 198 -5.20 -25.79 -1.13
C ARG A 198 -3.87 -25.12 -0.80
N ASP A 199 -3.75 -23.85 -1.10
CA ASP A 199 -2.55 -23.08 -0.87
C ASP A 199 -2.27 -22.95 0.63
N LEU A 200 -3.24 -22.49 1.40
CA LEU A 200 -3.12 -22.34 2.84
C LEU A 200 -2.87 -23.69 3.55
N GLU A 201 -3.54 -24.77 3.14
CA GLU A 201 -3.34 -26.12 3.66
C GLU A 201 -1.92 -26.68 3.36
N SER A 202 -1.28 -26.18 2.29
CA SER A 202 0.06 -26.65 1.88
C SER A 202 1.22 -25.94 2.58
N VAL A 203 0.97 -24.89 3.37
CA VAL A 203 2.02 -24.07 3.98
C VAL A 203 2.83 -24.86 5.00
N ASN A 204 4.13 -24.94 4.79
CA ASN A 204 5.07 -25.53 5.76
C ASN A 204 5.49 -24.47 6.81
N ARG A 205 4.86 -24.50 7.97
CA ARG A 205 5.11 -23.55 9.06
C ARG A 205 6.51 -23.64 9.69
N SER A 206 7.26 -24.71 9.43
CA SER A 206 8.65 -24.77 9.85
C SER A 206 9.59 -23.97 8.93
N VAL A 207 9.12 -23.60 7.74
CA VAL A 207 9.86 -22.79 6.77
C VAL A 207 9.31 -21.36 6.75
N THR A 208 7.99 -21.23 6.71
CA THR A 208 7.29 -19.95 6.71
C THR A 208 6.32 -19.89 7.89
N PRO A 209 6.81 -19.54 9.08
CA PRO A 209 5.96 -19.47 10.30
C PRO A 209 4.84 -18.44 10.18
N PHE A 210 4.96 -17.47 9.30
CA PHE A 210 3.95 -16.41 9.10
C PHE A 210 3.26 -16.55 7.76
N VAL A 211 1.94 -16.32 7.76
CA VAL A 211 1.11 -16.28 6.54
C VAL A 211 0.40 -14.94 6.49
N VAL A 212 0.56 -14.26 5.36
CA VAL A 212 -0.05 -12.95 5.09
C VAL A 212 -0.95 -13.06 3.88
N VAL A 213 -2.26 -12.91 4.09
CA VAL A 213 -3.24 -12.84 3.01
C VAL A 213 -3.50 -11.38 2.67
N GLN A 214 -3.58 -11.06 1.38
CA GLN A 214 -3.77 -9.71 0.89
C GLN A 214 -4.86 -9.66 -0.17
N GLY A 215 -5.77 -8.71 -0.04
CA GLY A 215 -6.82 -8.43 -1.01
C GLY A 215 -7.17 -6.94 -0.99
N HIS A 216 -8.04 -6.51 -1.90
CA HIS A 216 -8.34 -5.09 -2.01
C HIS A 216 -9.44 -4.66 -1.03
N ARG A 217 -10.67 -5.18 -1.15
CA ARG A 217 -11.79 -4.74 -0.29
C ARG A 217 -11.70 -5.37 1.10
N PRO A 218 -11.89 -4.58 2.18
CA PRO A 218 -11.69 -5.08 3.54
C PRO A 218 -12.80 -6.00 4.02
N MET A 219 -12.41 -7.08 4.71
CA MET A 219 -13.35 -7.92 5.46
C MET A 219 -13.90 -7.17 6.68
N TYR A 220 -13.06 -6.38 7.33
CA TYR A 220 -13.41 -5.57 8.48
C TYR A 220 -12.97 -4.12 8.29
N THR A 221 -13.84 -3.19 8.64
CA THR A 221 -13.54 -1.75 8.69
C THR A 221 -14.54 -1.04 9.59
N THR A 222 -14.14 0.05 10.19
CA THR A 222 -15.03 0.98 10.90
C THR A 222 -15.29 2.27 10.11
N SER A 223 -14.85 2.34 8.86
CA SER A 223 -15.22 3.40 7.92
C SER A 223 -16.72 3.36 7.63
N ASN A 224 -17.31 4.50 7.26
CA ASN A 224 -18.73 4.60 6.92
C ASN A 224 -19.09 4.09 5.51
N GLU A 225 -18.21 3.40 4.84
CA GLU A 225 -18.48 2.77 3.54
C GLU A 225 -19.43 1.58 3.69
N ILE A 226 -20.69 1.79 3.35
CA ILE A 226 -21.78 0.80 3.51
C ILE A 226 -22.03 -0.02 2.24
N ARG A 227 -21.62 0.48 1.09
CA ARG A 227 -21.85 -0.17 -0.21
C ARG A 227 -21.31 -1.60 -0.24
N ASP A 228 -20.19 -1.84 0.41
CA ASP A 228 -19.54 -3.14 0.46
C ASP A 228 -20.00 -4.06 1.61
N ALA A 229 -20.95 -3.64 2.40
CA ALA A 229 -21.44 -4.47 3.52
C ALA A 229 -21.87 -5.88 3.09
N PRO A 230 -22.59 -6.10 1.97
CA PRO A 230 -22.91 -7.44 1.48
C PRO A 230 -21.67 -8.27 1.13
N MET A 231 -20.64 -7.65 0.55
CA MET A 231 -19.39 -8.33 0.23
C MET A 231 -18.64 -8.74 1.50
N ARG A 232 -18.50 -7.85 2.47
CA ARG A 232 -17.86 -8.17 3.76
C ARG A 232 -18.52 -9.38 4.43
N LYS A 233 -19.85 -9.44 4.38
CA LYS A 233 -20.60 -10.60 4.87
C LYS A 233 -20.22 -11.89 4.13
N LYS A 234 -20.07 -11.85 2.81
CA LYS A 234 -19.62 -12.99 2.01
C LYS A 234 -18.17 -13.40 2.33
N MET A 235 -17.28 -12.44 2.53
CA MET A 235 -15.90 -12.71 2.94
C MET A 235 -15.86 -13.41 4.31
N MET A 236 -16.61 -12.93 5.29
CA MET A 236 -16.74 -13.57 6.58
C MET A 236 -17.34 -14.99 6.48
N GLN A 237 -18.24 -15.22 5.54
CA GLN A 237 -18.86 -16.53 5.35
C GLN A 237 -17.92 -17.55 4.69
N HIS A 238 -17.14 -17.13 3.68
CA HIS A 238 -16.39 -18.06 2.82
C HIS A 238 -14.88 -18.01 3.01
N LEU A 239 -14.31 -16.87 3.37
CA LEU A 239 -12.86 -16.72 3.52
C LEU A 239 -12.38 -16.78 4.98
N GLU A 240 -13.13 -16.18 5.90
CA GLU A 240 -12.71 -16.14 7.30
C GLU A 240 -12.53 -17.54 7.92
N PRO A 241 -13.41 -18.56 7.63
CA PRO A 241 -13.17 -19.92 8.10
C PRO A 241 -11.83 -20.49 7.63
N LEU A 242 -11.49 -20.30 6.34
CA LEU A 242 -10.21 -20.76 5.79
C LEU A 242 -9.01 -20.09 6.47
N PHE A 243 -9.12 -18.78 6.75
CA PHE A 243 -8.05 -18.04 7.42
C PHE A 243 -7.89 -18.52 8.87
N ALA A 244 -9.00 -18.78 9.55
CA ALA A 244 -8.99 -19.26 10.93
C ALA A 244 -8.42 -20.67 11.06
N GLU A 245 -8.87 -21.61 10.22
CA GLU A 245 -8.44 -23.01 10.21
C GLU A 245 -6.95 -23.15 9.91
N ASN A 246 -6.42 -22.28 9.06
CA ASN A 246 -5.02 -22.28 8.66
C ASN A 246 -4.14 -21.28 9.45
N ASN A 247 -4.66 -20.69 10.52
CA ASN A 247 -3.95 -19.74 11.38
C ASN A 247 -3.24 -18.63 10.57
N VAL A 248 -3.95 -17.96 9.65
CA VAL A 248 -3.44 -16.80 8.94
C VAL A 248 -2.99 -15.75 9.95
N THR A 249 -1.78 -15.22 9.78
CA THR A 249 -1.18 -14.26 10.71
C THR A 249 -1.74 -12.86 10.53
N LEU A 250 -1.71 -12.36 9.29
CA LEU A 250 -2.24 -11.05 8.88
C LEU A 250 -3.20 -11.20 7.71
N ALA A 251 -4.28 -10.42 7.72
CA ALA A 251 -5.14 -10.18 6.57
C ALA A 251 -5.13 -8.69 6.25
N LEU A 252 -4.57 -8.31 5.09
CA LEU A 252 -4.31 -6.93 4.68
C LEU A 252 -5.28 -6.50 3.59
N TRP A 253 -5.81 -5.29 3.72
CA TRP A 253 -6.89 -4.76 2.90
C TRP A 253 -6.62 -3.32 2.48
N GLY A 254 -7.00 -2.94 1.25
CA GLY A 254 -7.03 -1.58 0.73
C GLY A 254 -8.44 -0.96 0.76
N HIS A 255 -8.80 -0.25 -0.32
CA HIS A 255 -10.13 0.27 -0.65
C HIS A 255 -10.66 1.38 0.27
N VAL A 256 -10.48 1.25 1.55
CA VAL A 256 -10.75 2.32 2.51
C VAL A 256 -9.47 3.14 2.66
N HIS A 257 -9.51 4.40 2.19
CA HIS A 257 -8.33 5.27 2.09
C HIS A 257 -7.88 5.75 3.46
N ARG A 258 -7.48 4.80 4.30
CA ARG A 258 -7.02 4.99 5.68
C ARG A 258 -6.17 3.82 6.13
N TYR A 259 -5.50 4.03 7.26
CA TYR A 259 -4.92 2.94 8.03
C TYR A 259 -5.82 2.60 9.23
N GLU A 260 -6.15 1.33 9.39
CA GLU A 260 -6.85 0.85 10.57
C GLU A 260 -6.36 -0.56 10.95
N ARG A 261 -5.94 -0.75 12.19
CA ARG A 261 -5.54 -2.04 12.72
C ARG A 261 -6.54 -2.54 13.76
N PHE A 262 -6.93 -3.79 13.61
CA PHE A 262 -7.81 -4.49 14.56
C PHE A 262 -7.01 -5.35 15.56
N CYS A 263 -7.66 -5.74 16.65
CA CYS A 263 -7.20 -6.86 17.46
C CYS A 263 -7.17 -8.15 16.60
N PRO A 264 -6.52 -9.24 17.04
CA PRO A 264 -6.76 -10.54 16.43
C PRO A 264 -8.27 -10.83 16.45
N LEU A 265 -8.90 -10.92 15.26
CA LEU A 265 -10.34 -10.75 15.11
C LEU A 265 -10.96 -11.89 14.29
N ARG A 266 -12.08 -12.43 14.81
CA ARG A 266 -12.93 -13.39 14.10
C ARG A 266 -14.37 -13.14 14.49
N ASN A 267 -15.27 -13.08 13.52
CA ASN A 267 -16.72 -12.86 13.74
C ASN A 267 -17.00 -11.68 14.70
N PHE A 268 -16.30 -10.54 14.49
CA PHE A 268 -16.36 -9.33 15.32
C PHE A 268 -15.91 -9.49 16.77
N GLU A 269 -15.30 -10.60 17.15
CA GLU A 269 -14.79 -10.84 18.49
C GLU A 269 -13.27 -10.88 18.50
N CYS A 270 -12.67 -10.17 19.45
CA CYS A 270 -11.24 -10.25 19.69
C CYS A 270 -10.86 -11.57 20.34
N GLY A 271 -9.78 -12.17 19.88
CA GLY A 271 -9.27 -13.43 20.40
C GLY A 271 -7.75 -13.49 20.35
N GLU A 272 -7.22 -14.70 20.40
CA GLU A 272 -5.79 -14.97 20.36
C GLU A 272 -5.39 -15.36 18.93
N SER A 273 -4.36 -14.72 18.37
CA SER A 273 -3.95 -14.92 16.98
C SER A 273 -3.69 -16.39 16.64
N TRP A 274 -3.04 -17.12 17.55
CA TRP A 274 -2.73 -18.53 17.37
C TRP A 274 -3.95 -19.49 17.51
N LYS A 275 -5.12 -18.94 17.86
CA LYS A 275 -6.41 -19.68 17.90
C LYS A 275 -7.31 -19.34 16.71
N GLY A 276 -6.74 -19.01 15.57
CA GLY A 276 -7.51 -18.75 14.36
C GLY A 276 -8.17 -17.38 14.32
N HIS A 277 -7.55 -16.37 14.96
CA HIS A 277 -7.98 -14.98 14.86
C HIS A 277 -6.87 -14.18 14.15
N PRO A 278 -6.94 -13.99 12.82
CA PRO A 278 -5.98 -13.17 12.10
C PRO A 278 -6.07 -11.70 12.54
N ILE A 279 -4.95 -10.99 12.49
CA ILE A 279 -4.98 -9.54 12.65
C ILE A 279 -5.37 -8.93 11.29
N ASN A 280 -6.55 -8.30 11.23
CA ASN A 280 -7.00 -7.57 10.07
C ASN A 280 -6.46 -6.14 10.10
N ILE A 281 -5.91 -5.67 8.97
CA ILE A 281 -5.36 -4.32 8.85
C ILE A 281 -5.79 -3.73 7.52
N VAL A 282 -6.39 -2.54 7.55
CA VAL A 282 -6.65 -1.72 6.36
C VAL A 282 -5.43 -0.85 6.11
N ILE A 283 -4.89 -0.88 4.88
CA ILE A 283 -3.68 -0.18 4.46
C ILE A 283 -3.88 0.62 3.15
N GLY A 284 -5.07 1.21 2.96
CA GLY A 284 -5.45 1.99 1.77
C GLY A 284 -5.03 3.46 1.81
N MET A 285 -3.97 3.81 2.55
CA MET A 285 -3.60 5.19 2.84
C MET A 285 -2.48 5.74 1.95
N ALA A 286 -2.19 5.13 0.78
CA ALA A 286 -0.95 5.46 0.06
C ALA A 286 -1.02 6.72 -0.82
N GLY A 287 -2.20 7.33 -1.04
CA GLY A 287 -2.23 8.57 -1.81
C GLY A 287 -3.58 9.01 -2.32
N GLN A 288 -4.53 8.09 -2.51
CA GLN A 288 -5.87 8.45 -2.96
C GLN A 288 -6.61 9.24 -1.88
N ASP A 289 -7.51 10.10 -2.31
CA ASP A 289 -8.27 11.00 -1.47
C ASP A 289 -8.64 10.44 -0.10
N TRP A 290 -8.29 11.20 0.92
CA TRP A 290 -8.58 10.83 2.29
C TRP A 290 -10.08 10.73 2.54
N GLN A 291 -10.56 9.59 3.01
CA GLN A 291 -11.95 9.45 3.42
C GLN A 291 -12.14 10.17 4.77
N PRO A 292 -13.00 11.18 4.84
CA PRO A 292 -12.88 12.20 5.88
C PRO A 292 -13.29 11.74 7.26
N ILE A 293 -14.13 10.72 7.45
CA ILE A 293 -14.81 10.60 8.74
C ILE A 293 -15.05 9.15 9.18
N TRP A 294 -14.76 8.91 10.45
CA TRP A 294 -15.19 7.78 11.24
C TRP A 294 -16.60 8.05 11.79
N GLU A 295 -17.63 7.86 10.97
CA GLU A 295 -19.02 8.14 11.36
C GLU A 295 -19.79 6.89 11.76
N PRO A 296 -20.78 6.99 12.65
CA PRO A 296 -21.68 5.89 12.96
C PRO A 296 -22.44 5.40 11.73
N ARG A 297 -22.63 4.10 11.64
CA ARG A 297 -23.48 3.45 10.64
C ARG A 297 -24.62 2.69 11.31
N ALA A 298 -25.84 3.13 11.06
CA ALA A 298 -27.03 2.52 11.66
C ALA A 298 -27.39 1.15 11.06
N ASP A 299 -26.93 0.90 9.84
CA ASP A 299 -27.27 -0.27 9.04
C ASP A 299 -26.16 -1.34 9.00
N HIS A 300 -25.11 -1.18 9.80
CA HIS A 300 -23.97 -2.09 9.85
C HIS A 300 -23.93 -2.87 11.17
N LEU A 301 -23.57 -4.16 11.12
CA LEU A 301 -23.55 -5.03 12.30
C LEU A 301 -22.55 -4.57 13.38
N ASP A 302 -21.48 -3.91 12.99
CA ASP A 302 -20.43 -3.42 13.87
C ASP A 302 -20.62 -1.94 14.25
N THR A 303 -21.81 -1.42 14.12
CA THR A 303 -22.14 -0.09 14.65
C THR A 303 -22.28 -0.11 16.18
N PRO A 304 -22.03 0.99 16.87
CA PRO A 304 -21.51 2.24 16.32
C PRO A 304 -20.02 2.14 16.01
N ILE A 305 -19.61 2.74 14.91
CA ILE A 305 -18.19 2.87 14.58
C ILE A 305 -17.54 4.08 15.26
N TYR A 306 -18.35 4.95 15.80
CA TYR A 306 -17.88 6.07 16.63
C TYR A 306 -18.76 6.17 17.90
N PRO A 307 -18.16 6.22 19.09
CA PRO A 307 -16.73 6.18 19.36
C PRO A 307 -16.07 4.88 18.84
N GLN A 308 -14.73 4.91 18.67
CA GLN A 308 -13.95 3.77 18.22
C GLN A 308 -14.28 2.49 19.02
N PRO A 309 -14.70 1.40 18.38
CA PRO A 309 -15.00 0.15 19.09
C PRO A 309 -13.71 -0.48 19.64
N VAL A 310 -13.83 -1.26 20.72
CA VAL A 310 -12.70 -1.90 21.38
C VAL A 310 -11.85 -2.76 20.43
N ARG A 311 -12.46 -3.36 19.44
CA ARG A 311 -11.75 -4.17 18.42
C ARG A 311 -10.87 -3.39 17.46
N SER A 312 -11.12 -2.09 17.26
CA SER A 312 -10.29 -1.21 16.43
C SER A 312 -9.19 -0.58 17.29
N MET A 313 -8.01 -1.14 17.20
CA MET A 313 -6.88 -0.82 18.09
C MET A 313 -6.18 0.48 17.70
N TYR A 314 -6.12 0.79 16.41
CA TYR A 314 -5.50 2.02 15.91
C TYR A 314 -6.17 2.49 14.62
N ARG A 315 -6.34 3.79 14.49
CA ARG A 315 -6.84 4.48 13.30
C ARG A 315 -5.86 5.57 12.91
N GLY A 316 -5.27 5.43 11.73
CA GLY A 316 -4.32 6.40 11.19
C GLY A 316 -4.99 7.71 10.79
N GLY A 317 -4.31 8.81 11.04
CA GLY A 317 -4.75 10.18 10.74
C GLY A 317 -4.11 10.80 9.50
N GLU A 318 -3.23 10.09 8.79
CA GLU A 318 -2.49 10.62 7.65
C GLU A 318 -2.23 9.58 6.56
N PHE A 319 -1.73 10.02 5.41
CA PHE A 319 -1.24 9.17 4.33
C PHE A 319 0.08 8.50 4.72
N GLY A 320 0.42 7.42 4.04
CA GLY A 320 1.64 6.69 4.31
C GLY A 320 1.70 5.32 3.66
N TYR A 321 2.52 4.46 4.22
CA TYR A 321 2.68 3.06 3.81
C TYR A 321 2.99 2.19 5.03
N THR A 322 3.11 0.89 4.82
CA THR A 322 3.50 -0.03 5.90
C THR A 322 4.78 -0.77 5.59
N ARG A 323 5.50 -1.15 6.64
CA ARG A 323 6.68 -2.01 6.63
C ARG A 323 6.36 -3.33 7.31
N LEU A 324 6.74 -4.41 6.67
CA LEU A 324 6.78 -5.74 7.28
C LEU A 324 8.24 -6.18 7.36
N VAL A 325 8.67 -6.55 8.55
CA VAL A 325 9.98 -7.16 8.79
C VAL A 325 9.79 -8.41 9.61
N ALA A 326 10.25 -9.55 9.12
CA ALA A 326 10.09 -10.81 9.82
C ALA A 326 11.38 -11.63 9.84
N ASN A 327 11.56 -12.40 10.90
CA ASN A 327 12.52 -13.49 11.01
C ASN A 327 11.80 -14.74 11.55
N MET A 328 12.49 -15.83 11.77
CA MET A 328 11.88 -17.09 12.25
C MET A 328 11.11 -16.96 13.57
N ASP A 329 11.46 -15.98 14.41
CA ASP A 329 10.88 -15.82 15.74
C ASP A 329 9.68 -14.86 15.76
N LYS A 330 9.74 -13.79 14.94
CA LYS A 330 8.73 -12.72 14.96
C LYS A 330 8.58 -11.98 13.65
N LEU A 331 7.39 -11.43 13.46
CA LEU A 331 7.02 -10.49 12.42
C LEU A 331 6.66 -9.14 13.08
N VAL A 332 7.25 -8.07 12.59
CA VAL A 332 6.90 -6.69 12.96
C VAL A 332 6.24 -6.01 11.79
N PHE A 333 5.04 -5.50 11.99
CA PHE A 333 4.29 -4.73 11.01
C PHE A 333 4.10 -3.31 11.52
N SER A 334 4.50 -2.32 10.72
CA SER A 334 4.53 -0.91 11.15
C SER A 334 3.88 -0.01 10.12
N TYR A 335 3.12 0.98 10.58
CA TYR A 335 2.58 2.07 9.76
C TYR A 335 3.47 3.31 9.85
N VAL A 336 3.86 3.82 8.69
CA VAL A 336 4.75 4.98 8.53
C VAL A 336 3.98 6.12 7.90
N GLY A 337 3.99 7.28 8.55
CA GLY A 337 3.31 8.47 8.06
C GLY A 337 4.13 9.25 7.01
N ASN A 338 3.43 9.87 6.05
CA ASN A 338 4.07 10.71 5.03
C ASN A 338 4.59 12.04 5.57
N HIS A 339 3.99 12.54 6.65
CA HIS A 339 4.31 13.87 7.18
C HIS A 339 5.75 13.94 7.72
N ASP A 340 6.17 12.91 8.42
CA ASP A 340 7.45 12.89 9.13
C ASP A 340 8.35 11.68 8.79
N GLY A 341 7.79 10.64 8.15
CA GLY A 341 8.48 9.38 7.87
C GLY A 341 8.68 8.51 9.10
N GLU A 342 7.99 8.81 10.20
CA GLU A 342 8.10 8.09 11.46
C GLU A 342 7.04 6.99 11.57
N VAL A 343 7.26 6.07 12.50
CA VAL A 343 6.31 4.98 12.78
C VAL A 343 5.24 5.48 13.75
N HIS A 344 3.99 5.46 13.30
CA HIS A 344 2.83 5.90 14.07
C HIS A 344 2.08 4.76 14.75
N ASP A 345 2.14 3.54 14.19
CA ASP A 345 1.60 2.33 14.80
C ASP A 345 2.48 1.13 14.48
N SER A 346 2.53 0.18 15.41
CA SER A 346 3.28 -1.06 15.21
C SER A 346 2.66 -2.22 15.96
N VAL A 347 2.78 -3.42 15.39
CA VAL A 347 2.43 -4.67 16.02
C VAL A 347 3.53 -5.69 15.79
N GLU A 348 3.94 -6.37 16.86
CA GLU A 348 4.88 -7.50 16.83
C GLU A 348 4.11 -8.80 17.08
N ILE A 349 4.28 -9.77 16.19
CA ILE A 349 3.62 -11.07 16.25
C ILE A 349 4.70 -12.14 16.31
N HIS A 350 4.73 -12.90 17.38
CA HIS A 350 5.68 -14.00 17.55
C HIS A 350 5.20 -15.27 16.86
N ALA A 351 6.12 -16.11 16.40
CA ALA A 351 5.80 -17.42 15.84
C ALA A 351 5.04 -18.31 16.84
N SER A 352 5.19 -18.05 18.15
CA SER A 352 4.41 -18.67 19.24
C SER A 352 2.95 -18.19 19.31
N GLY A 353 2.57 -17.17 18.50
CA GLY A 353 1.25 -16.56 18.50
C GLY A 353 1.07 -15.40 19.49
N LYS A 354 2.09 -15.08 20.31
CA LYS A 354 2.04 -13.89 21.17
C LYS A 354 2.01 -12.62 20.32
N VAL A 355 1.10 -11.71 20.64
CA VAL A 355 0.98 -10.39 19.99
C VAL A 355 1.34 -9.30 20.98
N VAL A 356 2.20 -8.37 20.56
CA VAL A 356 2.58 -7.17 21.30
C VAL A 356 2.29 -5.98 20.42
N SER A 357 1.57 -4.99 20.90
CA SER A 357 1.24 -3.77 20.15
C SER A 357 1.54 -2.53 20.98
N GLY A 358 2.00 -1.46 20.33
CA GLY A 358 2.23 -0.17 20.96
C GLY A 358 3.26 0.67 20.20
N ALA A 359 3.17 1.99 20.37
CA ALA A 359 4.12 2.95 19.82
C ALA A 359 5.56 2.79 20.38
N ASP A 360 5.72 2.05 21.47
CA ASP A 360 7.02 1.80 22.12
C ASP A 360 7.85 0.68 21.47
N LEU A 361 7.29 -0.01 20.45
CA LEU A 361 8.06 -0.97 19.67
C LEU A 361 9.07 -0.18 18.83
N LYS A 362 10.34 -0.18 19.27
CA LYS A 362 11.42 0.45 18.52
C LYS A 362 11.43 -0.11 17.10
N PRO A 363 11.48 0.77 16.07
CA PRO A 363 11.59 0.31 14.69
C PRO A 363 12.79 -0.62 14.57
N VAL A 364 12.61 -1.73 13.87
CA VAL A 364 13.68 -2.75 13.68
C VAL A 364 14.89 -2.15 12.96
N TYR A 365 14.66 -1.06 12.23
CA TYR A 365 15.69 -0.17 11.71
C TYR A 365 15.53 1.20 12.38
N ALA A 366 16.25 1.40 13.49
CA ALA A 366 16.45 2.75 14.00
C ALA A 366 17.32 3.48 12.97
N VAL A 367 16.68 4.21 12.07
CA VAL A 367 17.35 5.28 11.33
C VAL A 367 17.84 6.22 12.42
N LYS A 368 19.15 6.24 12.65
CA LYS A 368 19.76 7.40 13.28
C LYS A 368 19.46 8.55 12.33
N ALA A 369 18.32 9.21 12.54
CA ALA A 369 18.10 10.51 11.96
C ALA A 369 19.30 11.34 12.43
N THR A 370 20.23 11.53 11.53
CA THR A 370 21.29 12.51 11.76
C THR A 370 20.57 13.84 11.74
N ARG A 371 20.21 14.32 12.90
CA ARG A 371 19.68 15.67 13.19
C ARG A 371 20.60 16.80 12.64
N SER A 372 21.59 16.42 11.83
CA SER A 372 22.65 17.28 11.35
C SER A 372 22.22 18.29 10.27
N TRP A 373 21.12 18.06 9.55
CA TRP A 373 20.79 18.94 8.42
C TRP A 373 19.99 20.18 8.81
N TYR A 374 19.16 20.10 9.85
CA TYR A 374 18.41 21.28 10.30
C TYR A 374 19.29 22.30 11.00
N PHE A 375 20.30 21.87 11.78
CA PHE A 375 21.22 22.78 12.41
C PHE A 375 22.13 23.49 11.39
N SER A 376 22.58 22.80 10.34
CA SER A 376 23.39 23.44 9.29
C SER A 376 22.56 24.46 8.49
N GLY A 377 21.32 24.15 8.13
CA GLY A 377 20.44 25.07 7.40
C GLY A 377 20.11 26.33 8.19
N VAL A 378 19.81 26.22 9.48
CA VAL A 378 19.52 27.37 10.35
C VAL A 378 20.79 28.21 10.56
N VAL A 379 21.97 27.60 10.75
CA VAL A 379 23.23 28.31 10.90
C VAL A 379 23.59 29.05 9.60
N PHE A 380 23.44 28.45 8.43
CA PHE A 380 23.68 29.13 7.15
C PHE A 380 22.66 30.24 6.88
N LEU A 381 21.41 30.10 7.28
CA LEU A 381 20.39 31.14 7.16
C LEU A 381 20.72 32.33 8.09
N CYS A 382 21.11 32.07 9.33
CA CYS A 382 21.51 33.10 10.28
C CYS A 382 22.78 33.84 9.84
N ILE A 383 23.79 33.13 9.32
CA ILE A 383 25.00 33.74 8.76
C ILE A 383 24.64 34.59 7.53
N GLY A 384 23.80 34.11 6.63
CA GLY A 384 23.35 34.83 5.44
C GLY A 384 22.59 36.12 5.78
N VAL A 385 21.72 36.08 6.79
CA VAL A 385 20.99 37.28 7.29
C VAL A 385 21.95 38.29 7.92
N VAL A 386 22.90 37.86 8.73
CA VAL A 386 23.90 38.77 9.35
C VAL A 386 24.82 39.41 8.31
N PHE A 387 25.30 38.64 7.32
CA PHE A 387 26.09 39.17 6.20
C PHE A 387 25.26 40.11 5.33
N GLY A 388 24.02 39.80 5.05
CA GLY A 388 23.11 40.69 4.29
C GLY A 388 22.86 42.01 5.00
N PHE A 389 22.71 42.00 6.33
CA PHE A 389 22.55 43.22 7.14
C PHE A 389 23.83 44.07 7.15
N VAL A 390 25.00 43.44 7.31
CA VAL A 390 26.29 44.15 7.32
C VAL A 390 26.58 44.79 5.96
N ILE A 391 26.36 44.08 4.84
CA ILE A 391 26.52 44.61 3.49
C ILE A 391 25.51 45.73 3.22
N GLY A 392 24.26 45.58 3.64
CA GLY A 392 23.21 46.58 3.51
C GLY A 392 23.51 47.86 4.31
N PHE A 393 24.11 47.72 5.51
CA PHE A 393 24.49 48.86 6.34
C PHE A 393 25.72 49.63 5.77
N ILE A 394 26.69 48.91 5.24
CA ILE A 394 27.89 49.52 4.60
C ILE A 394 27.49 50.22 3.28
N SER A 395 26.59 49.62 2.51
CA SER A 395 26.06 50.22 1.25
C SER A 395 25.24 51.48 1.49
N ARG A 396 24.57 51.58 2.65
CA ARG A 396 23.76 52.76 3.00
C ARG A 396 24.64 53.95 3.44
N LYS A 397 25.85 53.70 3.95
CA LYS A 397 26.77 54.74 4.43
C LYS A 397 27.53 55.45 3.28
N ASN A 398 27.54 54.88 2.06
CA ASN A 398 28.26 55.42 0.91
C ASN A 398 27.38 56.05 -0.16
N ARG A 399 26.09 56.32 0.13
CA ARG A 399 25.24 57.12 -0.74
C ARG A 399 25.04 58.50 -0.18
N ASP A 400 25.91 59.43 -0.56
CA ASP A 400 25.65 60.86 -0.44
C ASP A 400 24.50 61.20 -1.40
N TRP A 401 23.39 61.57 -0.83
CA TRP A 401 22.23 62.07 -1.54
C TRP A 401 22.47 63.52 -1.96
N THR A 402 22.72 63.77 -3.23
CA THR A 402 22.57 65.14 -3.82
C THR A 402 21.13 65.28 -4.26
N PRO A 403 20.39 66.32 -3.78
CA PRO A 403 19.03 66.55 -4.25
C PRO A 403 19.07 67.07 -5.67
N VAL A 404 18.30 66.43 -6.58
CA VAL A 404 18.03 66.95 -7.92
C VAL A 404 17.09 68.10 -7.79
N LYS A 405 17.53 69.31 -8.26
CA LYS A 405 16.66 70.46 -8.38
C LYS A 405 15.61 70.19 -9.49
N SER A 406 14.36 70.49 -9.16
CA SER A 406 13.28 70.64 -10.10
C SER A 406 13.51 71.95 -10.92
N ASP A 407 13.97 71.78 -12.12
CA ASP A 407 13.73 72.72 -13.23
C ASP A 407 14.14 71.96 -14.50
N ASP A 408 13.16 71.68 -15.32
CA ASP A 408 13.12 71.56 -16.74
C ASP A 408 12.20 70.40 -17.21
N VAL A 409 10.97 70.92 -17.61
CA VAL A 409 9.97 70.41 -18.58
C VAL A 409 9.23 69.13 -18.22
#